data_2047925fdf8fa7bbf9fd24a4f866b0cd
#
_entry.id   2047925fdf8fa7bbf9fd24a4f866b0cd
#
_cell.length_a   1.000
_cell.length_b   1.000
_cell.length_c   1.000
_cell.angle_alpha   90.00
_cell.angle_beta   90.00
_cell.angle_gamma   90.00
#
_symmetry.space_group_name_H-M   'P 1'
#
loop_
_entity.id
_entity.type
_entity.pdbx_description
1 polymer ?
#
loop_
_entity_poly.entity_id
_entity_poly.type
_entity_poly.pdbx_seq_one_letter_code
_entity_poly.pdbx_strand_id
1 'polypeptide(L)'
;MTSEPMIISPEPGRRGRAVRGTTLVIGDWTAEGADREVAPLHVHHADDEGWHVVSGALRFRFTGRQVTAPAGATVLVPAGTPHTFGNAGPGPSRFIIILPARLDELISQLHASEPAEHPEIYRRYESELLE
;
A
#
# COMPACT_ATOMS: atom_id res chain seq x y z
N MET A 1 8.23 13.49 -26.97
CA MET A 1 8.86 12.93 -25.76
C MET A 1 8.82 11.41 -25.82
N THR A 2 9.93 10.78 -25.60
CA THR A 2 10.02 9.33 -25.57
C THR A 2 9.92 8.86 -24.12
N SER A 3 9.07 7.85 -23.90
CA SER A 3 8.92 7.26 -22.59
C SER A 3 9.58 5.88 -22.58
N GLU A 4 10.59 5.73 -21.76
CA GLU A 4 11.31 4.47 -21.64
C GLU A 4 10.62 3.58 -20.61
N PRO A 5 10.52 2.28 -20.88
CA PRO A 5 10.05 1.33 -19.86
C PRO A 5 10.97 1.36 -18.64
N MET A 6 10.37 1.22 -17.48
CA MET A 6 11.10 1.15 -16.22
C MET A 6 10.98 -0.28 -15.66
N ILE A 7 12.11 -0.84 -15.23
CA ILE A 7 12.18 -2.22 -14.82
C ILE A 7 12.84 -2.31 -13.44
N ILE A 8 12.18 -3.03 -12.52
CA ILE A 8 12.80 -3.44 -11.26
C ILE A 8 13.24 -4.88 -11.44
N SER A 9 14.55 -5.12 -11.44
CA SER A 9 15.08 -6.48 -11.50
C SER A 9 15.22 -7.05 -10.09
N PRO A 10 15.14 -8.39 -9.92
CA PRO A 10 15.32 -9.01 -8.63
C PRO A 10 16.68 -8.66 -8.03
N GLU A 11 16.69 -8.29 -6.75
CA GLU A 11 17.90 -7.90 -6.06
C GLU A 11 17.82 -8.33 -4.60
N PRO A 12 18.62 -9.33 -4.19
CA PRO A 12 18.54 -9.87 -2.83
C PRO A 12 18.78 -8.79 -1.77
N GLY A 13 18.00 -8.84 -0.70
CA GLY A 13 18.14 -7.94 0.43
C GLY A 13 17.60 -6.54 0.22
N ARG A 14 17.10 -6.21 -0.95
CA ARG A 14 16.55 -4.89 -1.24
C ARG A 14 15.05 -4.86 -0.96
N ARG A 15 14.60 -3.79 -0.31
CA ARG A 15 13.20 -3.62 0.11
C ARG A 15 12.66 -2.28 -0.35
N GLY A 16 11.35 -2.22 -0.61
CA GLY A 16 10.67 -0.97 -0.88
C GLY A 16 11.08 -0.30 -2.17
N ARG A 17 11.05 -1.02 -3.28
CA ARG A 17 11.35 -0.46 -4.60
C ARG A 17 10.07 -0.19 -5.37
N ALA A 18 10.08 0.83 -6.21
CA ALA A 18 8.93 1.15 -7.04
C ALA A 18 9.36 1.73 -8.40
N VAL A 19 8.52 1.53 -9.39
CA VAL A 19 8.60 2.24 -10.67
C VAL A 19 7.40 3.17 -10.75
N ARG A 20 7.60 4.38 -11.22
CA ARG A 20 6.60 5.45 -11.20
C ARG A 20 6.34 5.98 -12.59
N GLY A 21 5.11 5.81 -13.05
CA GLY A 21 4.62 6.38 -14.30
C GLY A 21 3.90 7.70 -14.05
N THR A 22 3.24 8.20 -15.08
CA THR A 22 2.47 9.45 -15.00
C THR A 22 1.28 9.34 -14.05
N THR A 23 0.55 8.21 -14.13
CA THR A 23 -0.67 8.01 -13.35
C THR A 23 -0.65 6.77 -12.49
N LEU A 24 0.32 5.90 -12.67
CA LEU A 24 0.38 4.59 -12.04
C LEU A 24 1.74 4.35 -11.41
N VAL A 25 1.73 3.74 -10.24
CA VAL A 25 2.93 3.31 -9.53
C VAL A 25 2.81 1.83 -9.22
N ILE A 26 3.89 1.09 -9.43
CA ILE A 26 3.98 -0.33 -9.10
C ILE A 26 5.15 -0.49 -8.13
N GLY A 27 4.86 -0.98 -6.93
CA GLY A 27 5.86 -1.17 -5.89
C GLY A 27 6.09 -2.65 -5.59
N ASP A 28 7.33 -2.99 -5.30
CA ASP A 28 7.73 -4.31 -4.82
C ASP A 28 8.18 -4.10 -3.37
N TRP A 29 7.29 -4.37 -2.43
CA TRP A 29 7.46 -4.03 -1.03
C TRP A 29 7.47 -5.24 -0.13
N THR A 30 7.99 -5.06 1.07
CA THR A 30 8.03 -6.09 2.10
C THR A 30 7.40 -5.54 3.38
N ALA A 31 6.47 -6.29 3.95
CA ALA A 31 5.89 -6.02 5.26
C ALA A 31 6.54 -6.92 6.30
N GLU A 32 6.88 -6.35 7.45
CA GLU A 32 7.52 -7.07 8.55
C GLU A 32 6.78 -6.83 9.86
N GLY A 33 7.01 -7.71 10.82
CA GLY A 33 6.37 -7.62 12.13
C GLY A 33 4.97 -8.22 12.11
N ALA A 34 4.79 -9.34 12.82
CA ALA A 34 3.51 -10.03 12.86
C ALA A 34 2.39 -9.11 13.35
N ASP A 35 1.26 -9.14 12.65
CA ASP A 35 0.04 -8.38 12.97
C ASP A 35 0.22 -6.86 13.06
N ARG A 36 1.30 -6.33 12.51
CA ARG A 36 1.54 -4.89 12.52
C ARG A 36 0.90 -4.25 11.28
N GLU A 37 -0.07 -3.37 11.51
CA GLU A 37 -0.69 -2.61 10.43
C GLU A 37 0.20 -1.47 9.98
N VAL A 38 0.21 -1.18 8.67
CA VAL A 38 1.05 -0.14 8.08
C VAL A 38 0.52 1.26 8.39
N ALA A 39 -0.77 1.39 8.70
CA ALA A 39 -1.43 2.66 8.98
C ALA A 39 -2.72 2.40 9.74
N PRO A 40 -3.33 3.42 10.39
CA PRO A 40 -4.67 3.30 10.92
C PRO A 40 -5.70 3.05 9.80
N LEU A 41 -6.89 2.61 10.17
CA LEU A 41 -7.98 2.45 9.21
C LEU A 41 -8.24 3.79 8.51
N HIS A 42 -8.36 3.76 7.18
CA HIS A 42 -8.53 4.95 6.36
C HIS A 42 -9.33 4.62 5.11
N VAL A 43 -9.70 5.65 4.37
CA VAL A 43 -10.43 5.50 3.12
C VAL A 43 -9.84 6.46 2.08
N HIS A 44 -9.75 5.97 0.83
CA HIS A 44 -9.43 6.80 -0.34
C HIS A 44 -10.73 6.93 -1.14
N HIS A 45 -11.31 8.12 -1.13
CA HIS A 45 -12.64 8.31 -1.74
C HIS A 45 -12.63 8.25 -3.27
N ALA A 46 -11.50 8.56 -3.89
CA ALA A 46 -11.42 8.69 -5.34
C ALA A 46 -10.50 7.67 -6.02
N ASP A 47 -9.82 6.82 -5.27
CA ASP A 47 -8.76 5.98 -5.83
C ASP A 47 -8.88 4.51 -5.42
N ASP A 48 -8.62 3.64 -6.39
CA ASP A 48 -8.49 2.20 -6.17
C ASP A 48 -7.05 1.87 -5.78
N GLU A 49 -6.86 0.77 -5.05
CA GLU A 49 -5.53 0.19 -4.78
C GLU A 49 -5.56 -1.32 -5.00
N GLY A 50 -4.44 -1.87 -5.46
CA GLY A 50 -4.31 -3.30 -5.68
C GLY A 50 -3.06 -3.88 -5.05
N TRP A 51 -3.12 -5.15 -4.65
CA TRP A 51 -2.01 -5.90 -4.09
C TRP A 51 -1.96 -7.29 -4.69
N HIS A 52 -0.75 -7.80 -4.89
CA HIS A 52 -0.54 -9.20 -5.21
C HIS A 52 0.51 -9.75 -4.25
N VAL A 53 0.15 -10.76 -3.46
CA VAL A 53 1.04 -11.35 -2.47
C VAL A 53 1.98 -12.35 -3.15
N VAL A 54 3.29 -12.09 -3.07
CA VAL A 54 4.31 -12.94 -3.69
C VAL A 54 4.75 -14.04 -2.74
N SER A 55 5.01 -13.71 -1.48
CA SER A 55 5.41 -14.67 -0.45
C SER A 55 4.90 -14.21 0.90
N GLY A 56 4.74 -15.15 1.82
CA GLY A 56 4.16 -14.86 3.13
C GLY A 56 2.65 -14.71 3.07
N ALA A 57 2.10 -13.80 3.85
CA ALA A 57 0.67 -13.50 3.87
C ALA A 57 0.44 -12.09 4.40
N LEU A 58 -0.55 -11.40 3.84
CA LEU A 58 -1.00 -10.09 4.32
C LEU A 58 -2.36 -10.24 4.99
N ARG A 59 -2.59 -9.43 6.00
CA ARG A 59 -3.91 -9.32 6.64
C ARG A 59 -4.50 -7.96 6.29
N PHE A 60 -5.70 -7.99 5.72
CA PHE A 60 -6.47 -6.79 5.42
C PHE A 60 -7.57 -6.64 6.45
N ARG A 61 -7.73 -5.44 6.99
CA ARG A 61 -8.83 -5.12 7.88
C ARG A 61 -9.76 -4.13 7.17
N PHE A 62 -11.03 -4.49 7.15
CA PHE A 62 -12.11 -3.66 6.63
C PHE A 62 -13.07 -3.34 7.78
N THR A 63 -14.08 -2.52 7.53
CA THR A 63 -15.10 -2.29 8.54
C THR A 63 -15.83 -3.61 8.83
N GLY A 64 -15.72 -4.09 10.06
CA GLY A 64 -16.45 -5.27 10.51
C GLY A 64 -15.88 -6.61 10.08
N ARG A 65 -14.72 -6.67 9.39
CA ARG A 65 -14.11 -7.96 9.04
C ARG A 65 -12.63 -7.85 8.73
N GLN A 66 -11.98 -9.00 8.82
CA GLN A 66 -10.57 -9.16 8.42
C GLN A 66 -10.47 -10.29 7.40
N VAL A 67 -9.48 -10.16 6.51
CA VAL A 67 -9.20 -11.17 5.49
C VAL A 67 -7.70 -11.40 5.45
N THR A 68 -7.27 -12.66 5.48
CA THR A 68 -5.88 -13.02 5.28
C THR A 68 -5.68 -13.41 3.83
N ALA A 69 -4.76 -12.74 3.15
CA ALA A 69 -4.41 -13.00 1.76
C ALA A 69 -3.09 -13.77 1.73
N PRO A 70 -3.11 -15.07 1.39
CA PRO A 70 -1.88 -15.88 1.31
C PRO A 70 -1.12 -15.59 0.02
N ALA A 71 0.09 -16.17 -0.08
CA ALA A 71 0.90 -16.07 -1.30
C ALA A 71 0.08 -16.51 -2.51
N GLY A 72 0.16 -15.73 -3.59
CA GLY A 72 -0.62 -15.93 -4.82
C GLY A 72 -1.94 -15.20 -4.85
N ALA A 73 -2.41 -14.65 -3.74
CA ALA A 73 -3.66 -13.90 -3.71
C ALA A 73 -3.49 -12.51 -4.31
N THR A 74 -4.53 -12.03 -4.97
CA THR A 74 -4.62 -10.67 -5.49
C THR A 74 -5.79 -9.99 -4.81
N VAL A 75 -5.57 -8.77 -4.33
CA VAL A 75 -6.59 -7.99 -3.63
C VAL A 75 -6.78 -6.66 -4.33
N LEU A 76 -8.02 -6.29 -4.59
CA LEU A 76 -8.36 -4.96 -5.07
C LEU A 76 -9.27 -4.29 -4.04
N VAL A 77 -8.89 -3.10 -3.59
CA VAL A 77 -9.72 -2.28 -2.72
C VAL A 77 -10.24 -1.11 -3.55
N PRO A 78 -11.52 -1.11 -3.90
CA PRO A 78 -12.07 -0.02 -4.70
C PRO A 78 -12.18 1.27 -3.91
N ALA A 79 -12.22 2.37 -4.65
CA ALA A 79 -12.42 3.70 -4.07
C ALA A 79 -13.63 3.71 -3.14
N GLY A 80 -13.49 4.39 -2.00
CA GLY A 80 -14.57 4.49 -1.02
C GLY A 80 -14.65 3.36 0.00
N THR A 81 -13.74 2.40 -0.05
CA THR A 81 -13.73 1.27 0.89
C THR A 81 -12.76 1.53 2.04
N PRO A 82 -13.24 1.64 3.29
CA PRO A 82 -12.36 1.73 4.45
C PRO A 82 -11.48 0.50 4.58
N HIS A 83 -10.18 0.69 4.78
CA HIS A 83 -9.24 -0.41 4.87
C HIS A 83 -7.93 -0.03 5.54
N THR A 84 -7.20 -1.05 5.94
CA THR A 84 -5.77 -1.02 6.23
C THR A 84 -5.23 -2.44 6.07
N PHE A 85 -3.92 -2.59 6.08
CA PHE A 85 -3.33 -3.91 5.97
C PHE A 85 -2.01 -3.99 6.74
N GLY A 86 -1.55 -5.21 6.92
CA GLY A 86 -0.27 -5.47 7.55
C GLY A 86 0.20 -6.89 7.27
N ASN A 87 1.32 -7.24 7.89
CA ASN A 87 1.89 -8.56 7.77
C ASN A 87 1.12 -9.54 8.66
N ALA A 88 0.63 -10.63 8.08
CA ALA A 88 -0.10 -11.66 8.82
C ALA A 88 0.81 -12.74 9.40
N GLY A 89 1.95 -12.95 8.77
CA GLY A 89 2.81 -14.07 9.13
C GLY A 89 3.75 -13.79 10.29
N PRO A 90 4.45 -14.82 10.81
CA PRO A 90 5.54 -14.59 11.73
C PRO A 90 6.78 -14.04 11.03
N GLY A 91 7.00 -14.40 9.77
CA GLY A 91 8.09 -13.87 8.95
C GLY A 91 7.63 -12.78 8.02
N PRO A 92 8.57 -12.13 7.30
CA PRO A 92 8.23 -11.06 6.38
C PRO A 92 7.38 -11.55 5.20
N SER A 93 6.59 -10.66 4.62
CA SER A 93 5.78 -10.94 3.45
C SER A 93 6.13 -9.97 2.34
N ARG A 94 6.34 -10.51 1.15
CA ARG A 94 6.64 -9.71 -0.05
C ARG A 94 5.38 -9.58 -0.89
N PHE A 95 5.13 -8.39 -1.40
CA PHE A 95 3.95 -8.13 -2.21
C PHE A 95 4.24 -7.06 -3.27
N ILE A 96 3.45 -7.12 -4.34
CA ILE A 96 3.41 -6.07 -5.34
C ILE A 96 2.21 -5.20 -5.02
N ILE A 97 2.41 -3.89 -4.93
CA ILE A 97 1.33 -2.93 -4.75
C ILE A 97 1.18 -2.11 -6.03
N ILE A 98 -0.07 -1.87 -6.43
CA ILE A 98 -0.41 -1.09 -7.61
C ILE A 98 -1.33 0.02 -7.16
N LEU A 99 -0.91 1.26 -7.36
CA LEU A 99 -1.67 2.40 -6.87
C LEU A 99 -1.52 3.59 -7.81
N PRO A 100 -2.50 4.52 -7.79
CA PRO A 100 -2.36 5.78 -8.53
C PRO A 100 -1.20 6.61 -8.00
N ALA A 101 -0.59 7.39 -8.88
CA ALA A 101 0.53 8.25 -8.53
C ALA A 101 0.22 9.20 -7.37
N ARG A 102 -1.02 9.71 -7.29
CA ARG A 102 -1.40 10.62 -6.20
C ARG A 102 -1.40 9.93 -4.83
N LEU A 103 -1.69 8.63 -4.75
CA LEU A 103 -1.58 7.90 -3.49
C LEU A 103 -0.12 7.63 -3.10
N ASP A 104 0.76 7.45 -4.08
CA ASP A 104 2.19 7.36 -3.83
C ASP A 104 2.71 8.68 -3.24
N GLU A 105 2.24 9.80 -3.74
CA GLU A 105 2.57 11.12 -3.19
C GLU A 105 2.06 11.26 -1.75
N LEU A 106 0.84 10.82 -1.48
CA LEU A 106 0.27 10.81 -0.12
C LEU A 106 1.19 10.03 0.83
N ILE A 107 1.56 8.82 0.46
CA ILE A 107 2.44 7.97 1.28
C ILE A 107 3.78 8.67 1.54
N SER A 108 4.35 9.28 0.51
CA SER A 108 5.62 10.01 0.62
C SER A 108 5.53 11.16 1.62
N GLN A 109 4.42 11.91 1.57
CA GLN A 109 4.20 13.03 2.49
C GLN A 109 3.96 12.55 3.92
N LEU A 110 3.26 11.43 4.11
CA LEU A 110 3.08 10.85 5.44
C LEU A 110 4.43 10.48 6.07
N HIS A 111 5.33 9.88 5.29
CA HIS A 111 6.65 9.50 5.79
C HIS A 111 7.54 10.71 6.13
N ALA A 112 7.28 11.86 5.53
CA ALA A 112 8.05 13.09 5.74
C ALA A 112 7.44 14.02 6.79
N SER A 113 6.37 13.62 7.47
CA SER A 113 5.59 14.47 8.35
C SER A 113 5.41 13.85 9.73
N GLU A 114 4.96 14.68 10.69
CA GLU A 114 4.60 14.22 12.01
C GLU A 114 3.17 13.67 12.02
N PRO A 115 2.86 12.68 12.88
CA PRO A 115 1.52 12.10 12.94
C PRO A 115 0.38 13.12 13.12
N ALA A 116 0.61 14.22 13.81
CA ALA A 116 -0.40 15.26 13.99
C ALA A 116 -0.82 15.91 12.69
N GLU A 117 0.02 15.88 11.66
CA GLU A 117 -0.24 16.45 10.35
C GLU A 117 -0.99 15.49 9.42
N HIS A 118 -0.99 14.19 9.74
CA HIS A 118 -1.52 13.16 8.86
C HIS A 118 -2.98 13.36 8.47
N PRO A 119 -3.91 13.72 9.37
CA PRO A 119 -5.31 13.91 8.95
C PRO A 119 -5.47 14.92 7.81
N GLU A 120 -4.73 16.05 7.87
CA GLU A 120 -4.78 17.06 6.83
C GLU A 120 -4.16 16.56 5.52
N ILE A 121 -3.07 15.82 5.61
CA ILE A 121 -2.40 15.26 4.43
C ILE A 121 -3.35 14.28 3.71
N TYR A 122 -4.03 13.40 4.45
CA TYR A 122 -5.02 12.51 3.84
C TYR A 122 -6.09 13.31 3.08
N ARG A 123 -6.60 14.39 3.67
CA ARG A 123 -7.65 15.19 3.04
C ARG A 123 -7.21 15.84 1.72
N ARG A 124 -5.93 16.19 1.58
CA ARG A 124 -5.39 16.76 0.32
C ARG A 124 -5.49 15.79 -0.85
N TYR A 125 -5.60 14.50 -0.58
CA TYR A 125 -5.67 13.45 -1.60
C TYR A 125 -7.03 12.76 -1.60
N GLU A 126 -8.08 13.49 -1.21
CA GLU A 126 -9.44 12.96 -1.15
C GLU A 126 -9.51 11.68 -0.34
N SER A 127 -8.80 11.65 0.77
CA SER A 127 -8.70 10.51 1.68
C SER A 127 -8.99 10.97 3.10
N GLU A 128 -9.22 10.02 3.99
CA GLU A 128 -9.62 10.34 5.35
C GLU A 128 -9.15 9.26 6.31
N LEU A 129 -8.57 9.66 7.45
CA LEU A 129 -8.30 8.77 8.55
C LEU A 129 -9.59 8.50 9.30
N LEU A 130 -9.84 7.24 9.65
CA LEU A 130 -11.06 6.80 10.35
C LEU A 130 -10.77 6.37 11.79
N GLU A 131 -9.50 6.39 12.20
CA GLU A 131 -9.09 6.07 13.56
C GLU A 131 -8.12 7.08 14.12
#